data_6fd4f17aec91a84a7ea79adf246c0a35
#
_entry.id   6fd4f17aec91a84a7ea79adf246c0a35
#
_cell.length_a   1.000
_cell.length_b   1.000
_cell.length_c   1.000
_cell.angle_alpha   90.00
_cell.angle_beta   90.00
_cell.angle_gamma   90.00
#
_symmetry.space_group_name_H-M   'P 1'
#
loop_
_entity.id
_entity.type
_entity.pdbx_description
1 polymer ?
#
loop_
_entity_poly.entity_id
_entity_poly.type
_entity_poly.pdbx_seq_one_letter_code
_entity_poly.pdbx_strand_id
1 'polypeptide(L)'
;MYKKSREVINMCVFDEMRKENNYFKDFYDVEKIEIIATEIREMFGLKETPTQIANILNKVGFKIYSLEMDETLSGRIGIANEFKEILGSTKILQINSQDNRGPQRFTMAHELGHYIFDYDGHNRYANAYSLAEDDVNSPGEIRVNRFAAALLMPKNIFVDKYTARKTLGLDEVSICKSLAEEFEVSETAVSKRIVELGLH
;
A
#
# COMPACT_ATOMS: atom_id res chain seq x y z
N MET A 1 -7.78 33.20 -0.31
CA MET A 1 -8.32 31.96 -0.89
C MET A 1 -7.29 31.46 -1.91
N TYR A 2 -6.31 30.68 -1.46
CA TYR A 2 -5.18 30.26 -2.31
C TYR A 2 -5.56 28.97 -3.03
N LYS A 3 -5.74 29.01 -4.35
CA LYS A 3 -5.67 27.83 -5.21
C LYS A 3 -4.20 27.41 -5.31
N LYS A 4 -3.72 26.61 -4.37
CA LYS A 4 -2.51 25.82 -4.61
C LYS A 4 -2.82 24.85 -5.75
N SER A 5 -1.98 24.81 -6.79
CA SER A 5 -2.14 23.86 -7.89
C SER A 5 -2.13 22.44 -7.34
N ARG A 6 -2.98 21.56 -7.88
CA ARG A 6 -3.16 20.16 -7.42
C ARG A 6 -1.85 19.36 -7.32
N GLU A 7 -0.82 19.71 -8.07
CA GLU A 7 0.49 19.04 -8.07
C GLU A 7 1.35 19.37 -6.84
N VAL A 8 1.26 20.60 -6.32
CA VAL A 8 1.99 21.01 -5.10
C VAL A 8 1.32 20.44 -3.85
N ILE A 9 0.00 20.20 -3.89
CA ILE A 9 -0.76 19.63 -2.77
C ILE A 9 -0.29 18.21 -2.44
N ASN A 10 0.02 17.39 -3.44
CA ASN A 10 0.30 15.97 -3.23
C ASN A 10 1.68 15.67 -2.62
N MET A 11 2.69 16.54 -2.82
CA MET A 11 4.02 16.36 -2.22
C MET A 11 4.09 16.88 -0.77
N CYS A 12 3.25 17.86 -0.45
CA CYS A 12 3.19 18.51 0.87
C CYS A 12 2.37 17.72 1.90
N VAL A 13 1.38 16.92 1.44
CA VAL A 13 0.40 16.31 2.35
C VAL A 13 1.03 15.25 3.26
N PHE A 14 1.84 14.33 2.72
CA PHE A 14 2.51 13.35 3.58
C PHE A 14 3.58 14.00 4.46
N ASP A 15 4.22 15.08 4.01
CA ASP A 15 5.17 15.85 4.81
C ASP A 15 4.45 16.69 5.88
N GLU A 16 3.26 17.21 5.60
CA GLU A 16 2.40 17.86 6.59
C GLU A 16 1.85 16.84 7.60
N MET A 17 1.36 15.70 7.16
CA MET A 17 0.92 14.60 8.03
C MET A 17 2.04 14.11 8.96
N ARG A 18 3.30 14.10 8.49
CA ARG A 18 4.47 13.77 9.33
C ARG A 18 4.79 14.86 10.35
N LYS A 19 4.64 16.13 9.98
CA LYS A 19 4.96 17.29 10.86
C LYS A 19 3.93 17.50 11.96
N GLU A 20 2.65 17.29 11.65
CA GLU A 20 1.57 17.48 12.60
C GLU A 20 1.45 16.35 13.61
N ASN A 21 2.13 15.22 13.36
CA ASN A 21 1.89 14.03 14.15
C ASN A 21 3.14 13.21 14.45
N ASN A 22 3.47 13.16 15.72
CA ASN A 22 3.90 11.92 16.37
C ASN A 22 2.89 10.77 16.11
N TYR A 23 1.88 11.05 15.32
CA TYR A 23 0.72 10.25 14.94
C TYR A 23 1.11 8.92 14.27
N PHE A 24 2.21 8.87 13.53
CA PHE A 24 2.62 7.68 12.81
C PHE A 24 3.57 6.74 13.57
N LYS A 25 4.19 7.18 14.67
CA LYS A 25 5.20 6.35 15.35
C LYS A 25 4.62 5.26 16.25
N ASP A 26 3.42 5.46 16.81
CA ASP A 26 2.84 4.56 17.81
C ASP A 26 1.62 3.75 17.31
N PHE A 27 1.38 3.67 16.00
CA PHE A 27 0.16 3.09 15.48
C PHE A 27 0.28 1.62 15.10
N TYR A 28 -0.03 0.75 16.05
CA TYR A 28 -0.34 -0.67 15.83
C TYR A 28 -1.86 -0.95 15.86
N ASP A 29 -2.68 0.09 16.01
CA ASP A 29 -4.13 0.00 16.09
C ASP A 29 -4.75 -0.20 14.71
N VAL A 30 -5.43 -1.32 14.50
CA VAL A 30 -6.06 -1.69 13.23
C VAL A 30 -7.04 -0.63 12.75
N GLU A 31 -7.85 -0.06 13.65
CA GLU A 31 -8.86 0.95 13.29
C GLU A 31 -8.21 2.24 12.74
N LYS A 32 -7.10 2.63 13.32
CA LYS A 32 -6.37 3.82 12.86
C LYS A 32 -5.70 3.61 11.51
N ILE A 33 -5.19 2.41 11.26
CA ILE A 33 -4.65 2.05 9.93
C ILE A 33 -5.76 2.11 8.87
N GLU A 34 -6.96 1.63 9.17
CA GLU A 34 -8.12 1.74 8.28
C GLU A 34 -8.50 3.20 7.98
N ILE A 35 -8.46 4.06 9.01
CA ILE A 35 -8.73 5.50 8.86
C ILE A 35 -7.69 6.12 7.91
N ILE A 36 -6.39 5.89 8.16
CA ILE A 36 -5.31 6.42 7.30
C ILE A 36 -5.45 5.96 5.86
N ALA A 37 -5.72 4.67 5.64
CA ALA A 37 -5.93 4.14 4.29
C ALA A 37 -7.14 4.79 3.60
N THR A 38 -8.22 5.04 4.35
CA THR A 38 -9.42 5.72 3.86
C THR A 38 -9.13 7.17 3.50
N GLU A 39 -8.47 7.92 4.37
CA GLU A 39 -8.06 9.32 4.12
C GLU A 39 -7.18 9.45 2.87
N ILE A 40 -6.24 8.52 2.69
CA ILE A 40 -5.40 8.49 1.48
C ILE A 40 -6.25 8.23 0.24
N ARG A 41 -7.19 7.30 0.28
CA ARG A 41 -8.10 7.07 -0.84
C ARG A 41 -8.92 8.30 -1.19
N GLU A 42 -9.47 8.99 -0.19
CA GLU A 42 -10.24 10.22 -0.37
C GLU A 42 -9.38 11.35 -0.96
N MET A 43 -8.19 11.54 -0.42
CA MET A 43 -7.22 12.53 -0.88
C MET A 43 -6.86 12.38 -2.36
N PHE A 44 -6.72 11.14 -2.82
CA PHE A 44 -6.43 10.83 -4.22
C PHE A 44 -7.69 10.64 -5.08
N GLY A 45 -8.88 10.79 -4.51
CA GLY A 45 -10.16 10.66 -5.21
C GLY A 45 -10.48 9.23 -5.67
N LEU A 46 -9.99 8.22 -4.94
CA LEU A 46 -10.13 6.82 -5.28
C LEU A 46 -11.45 6.27 -4.70
N LYS A 47 -12.50 6.31 -5.49
CA LYS A 47 -13.84 5.84 -5.09
C LYS A 47 -14.08 4.38 -5.45
N GLU A 48 -13.38 3.88 -6.46
CA GLU A 48 -13.62 2.56 -7.06
C GLU A 48 -12.51 1.56 -6.73
N THR A 49 -12.78 0.30 -7.02
CA THR A 49 -11.84 -0.82 -7.01
C THR A 49 -11.62 -1.33 -8.44
N PRO A 50 -10.45 -1.84 -8.78
CA PRO A 50 -9.24 -1.95 -7.94
C PRO A 50 -8.54 -0.60 -7.71
N THR A 51 -7.96 -0.42 -6.53
CA THR A 51 -7.17 0.78 -6.17
C THR A 51 -6.01 0.99 -7.14
N GLN A 52 -5.92 2.16 -7.75
CA GLN A 52 -4.85 2.50 -8.71
C GLN A 52 -3.57 2.92 -7.98
N ILE A 53 -2.89 1.97 -7.30
CA ILE A 53 -1.74 2.23 -6.43
C ILE A 53 -0.56 2.90 -7.15
N ALA A 54 -0.27 2.52 -8.39
CA ALA A 54 0.78 3.14 -9.18
C ALA A 54 0.52 4.63 -9.42
N ASN A 55 -0.75 5.03 -9.56
CA ASN A 55 -1.12 6.44 -9.72
C ASN A 55 -0.86 7.24 -8.44
N ILE A 56 -1.08 6.65 -7.26
CA ILE A 56 -0.73 7.28 -5.98
C ILE A 56 0.78 7.51 -5.92
N LEU A 57 1.56 6.46 -6.13
CA LEU A 57 3.03 6.50 -6.10
C LEU A 57 3.60 7.55 -7.08
N ASN A 58 3.11 7.57 -8.31
CA ASN A 58 3.53 8.57 -9.31
C ASN A 58 3.19 10.00 -8.86
N LYS A 59 2.01 10.23 -8.29
CA LYS A 59 1.59 11.54 -7.79
C LYS A 59 2.42 12.02 -6.60
N VAL A 60 2.94 11.12 -5.76
CA VAL A 60 3.86 11.48 -4.66
C VAL A 60 5.34 11.49 -5.08
N GLY A 61 5.59 11.35 -6.38
CA GLY A 61 6.90 11.57 -6.99
C GLY A 61 7.77 10.33 -7.13
N PHE A 62 7.23 9.13 -6.89
CA PHE A 62 7.98 7.90 -7.14
C PHE A 62 8.05 7.58 -8.64
N LYS A 63 9.21 7.13 -9.07
CA LYS A 63 9.43 6.46 -10.35
C LYS A 63 9.45 4.95 -10.10
N ILE A 64 8.59 4.22 -10.80
CA ILE A 64 8.40 2.78 -10.60
C ILE A 64 9.15 2.04 -11.70
N TYR A 65 9.98 1.07 -11.30
CA TYR A 65 10.72 0.18 -12.19
C TYR A 65 10.34 -1.27 -11.90
N SER A 66 10.02 -2.01 -12.95
CA SER A 66 9.83 -3.46 -12.91
C SER A 66 11.13 -4.12 -13.37
N LEU A 67 11.77 -4.89 -12.50
CA LEU A 67 13.07 -5.50 -12.71
C LEU A 67 13.03 -6.95 -12.26
N GLU A 68 13.82 -7.81 -12.89
CA GLU A 68 14.07 -9.15 -12.37
C GLU A 68 14.90 -9.03 -11.09
N MET A 69 14.42 -9.65 -10.01
CA MET A 69 15.06 -9.66 -8.69
C MET A 69 15.20 -11.11 -8.20
N ASP A 70 15.93 -11.28 -7.11
CA ASP A 70 16.00 -12.53 -6.39
C ASP A 70 14.59 -12.97 -5.97
N GLU A 71 14.32 -14.30 -5.97
CA GLU A 71 13.01 -14.87 -5.63
C GLU A 71 12.52 -14.53 -4.21
N THR A 72 13.44 -14.19 -3.32
CA THR A 72 13.13 -13.76 -1.94
C THR A 72 12.77 -12.29 -1.83
N LEU A 73 12.97 -11.50 -2.89
CA LEU A 73 12.77 -10.06 -2.88
C LEU A 73 11.63 -9.65 -3.79
N SER A 74 10.53 -9.16 -3.23
CA SER A 74 9.38 -8.67 -4.01
C SER A 74 9.52 -7.21 -4.46
N GLY A 75 10.22 -6.37 -3.70
CA GLY A 75 10.46 -4.99 -4.06
C GLY A 75 11.38 -4.25 -3.12
N ARG A 76 11.68 -3.01 -3.47
CA ARG A 76 12.46 -2.09 -2.64
C ARG A 76 12.18 -0.64 -2.97
N ILE A 77 12.17 0.19 -1.95
CA ILE A 77 12.03 1.63 -2.06
C ILE A 77 13.37 2.32 -1.78
N GLY A 78 13.64 3.40 -2.50
CA GLY A 78 14.80 4.22 -2.28
C GLY A 78 14.50 5.71 -2.44
N ILE A 79 15.02 6.52 -1.51
CA ILE A 79 14.93 7.98 -1.54
C ILE A 79 16.33 8.54 -1.34
N ALA A 80 16.85 9.22 -2.36
CA ALA A 80 18.14 9.87 -2.32
C ALA A 80 18.26 10.92 -3.43
N ASN A 81 18.98 12.02 -3.13
CA ASN A 81 19.18 13.09 -4.11
C ASN A 81 19.97 12.64 -5.32
N GLU A 82 20.91 11.72 -5.14
CA GLU A 82 21.77 11.17 -6.19
C GLU A 82 20.99 10.43 -7.27
N PHE A 83 19.82 9.90 -6.95
CA PHE A 83 18.96 9.23 -7.93
C PHE A 83 18.41 10.19 -8.98
N LYS A 84 18.31 11.49 -8.65
CA LYS A 84 17.77 12.49 -9.58
C LYS A 84 18.59 12.61 -10.87
N GLU A 85 19.89 12.56 -10.75
CA GLU A 85 20.79 12.68 -11.91
C GLU A 85 20.79 11.42 -12.77
N ILE A 86 20.70 10.25 -12.15
CA ILE A 86 20.81 8.94 -12.82
C ILE A 86 19.44 8.46 -13.32
N LEU A 87 18.40 8.61 -12.48
CA LEU A 87 17.09 8.01 -12.70
C LEU A 87 15.97 9.04 -12.95
N GLY A 88 16.29 10.33 -12.85
CA GLY A 88 15.34 11.42 -13.10
C GLY A 88 14.29 11.61 -12.01
N SER A 89 14.47 10.99 -10.83
CA SER A 89 13.66 11.20 -9.63
C SER A 89 14.49 10.94 -8.38
N THR A 90 14.23 11.68 -7.30
CA THR A 90 14.81 11.41 -5.98
C THR A 90 14.15 10.23 -5.27
N LYS A 91 13.00 9.78 -5.74
CA LYS A 91 12.21 8.69 -5.16
C LYS A 91 12.04 7.58 -6.19
N ILE A 92 12.49 6.39 -5.86
CA ILE A 92 12.38 5.21 -6.72
C ILE A 92 11.69 4.08 -5.97
N LEU A 93 10.90 3.31 -6.73
CA LEU A 93 10.35 2.04 -6.30
C LEU A 93 10.71 1.00 -7.35
N GLN A 94 11.28 -0.10 -6.93
CA GLN A 94 11.59 -1.25 -7.78
C GLN A 94 10.73 -2.43 -7.32
N ILE A 95 10.08 -3.10 -8.25
CA ILE A 95 9.24 -4.28 -8.01
C ILE A 95 9.77 -5.46 -8.81
N ASN A 96 9.62 -6.66 -8.27
CA ASN A 96 10.05 -7.87 -8.95
C ASN A 96 9.14 -8.15 -10.15
N SER A 97 9.72 -8.20 -11.34
CA SER A 97 9.00 -8.49 -12.59
C SER A 97 8.51 -9.94 -12.68
N GLN A 98 9.08 -10.85 -11.89
CA GLN A 98 8.69 -12.26 -11.85
C GLN A 98 7.43 -12.48 -11.00
N ASP A 99 7.09 -11.54 -10.12
CA ASP A 99 5.86 -11.62 -9.34
C ASP A 99 4.61 -11.40 -10.21
N ASN A 100 3.53 -12.11 -9.88
CA ASN A 100 2.23 -11.86 -10.51
C ASN A 100 1.68 -10.47 -10.16
N ARG A 101 0.73 -9.99 -10.95
CA ARG A 101 0.15 -8.64 -10.81
C ARG A 101 -0.37 -8.33 -9.40
N GLY A 102 -1.08 -9.27 -8.77
CA GLY A 102 -1.61 -9.09 -7.41
C GLY A 102 -0.51 -8.85 -6.37
N PRO A 103 0.48 -9.74 -6.24
CA PRO A 103 1.68 -9.52 -5.41
C PRO A 103 2.41 -8.21 -5.72
N GLN A 104 2.67 -7.88 -7.00
CA GLN A 104 3.31 -6.61 -7.36
C GLN A 104 2.55 -5.39 -6.82
N ARG A 105 1.21 -5.40 -6.92
CA ARG A 105 0.37 -4.32 -6.39
C ARG A 105 0.42 -4.24 -4.87
N PHE A 106 0.47 -5.42 -4.21
CA PHE A 106 0.62 -5.48 -2.76
C PHE A 106 1.97 -4.91 -2.33
N THR A 107 3.06 -5.27 -3.00
CA THR A 107 4.39 -4.69 -2.79
C THR A 107 4.39 -3.18 -2.95
N MET A 108 3.77 -2.63 -4.00
CA MET A 108 3.65 -1.18 -4.18
C MET A 108 2.94 -0.50 -3.01
N ALA A 109 1.86 -1.08 -2.50
CA ALA A 109 1.11 -0.53 -1.37
C ALA A 109 1.88 -0.66 -0.06
N HIS A 110 2.60 -1.76 0.13
CA HIS A 110 3.47 -2.02 1.26
C HIS A 110 4.61 -0.99 1.34
N GLU A 111 5.32 -0.76 0.23
CA GLU A 111 6.41 0.21 0.15
C GLU A 111 5.91 1.66 0.33
N LEU A 112 4.68 1.96 -0.12
CA LEU A 112 4.02 3.22 0.22
C LEU A 112 3.78 3.34 1.73
N GLY A 113 3.44 2.24 2.40
CA GLY A 113 3.31 2.18 3.85
C GLY A 113 4.62 2.56 4.55
N HIS A 114 5.73 1.97 4.15
CA HIS A 114 7.06 2.34 4.66
C HIS A 114 7.38 3.82 4.41
N TYR A 115 7.08 4.33 3.24
CA TYR A 115 7.25 5.76 2.96
C TYR A 115 6.43 6.65 3.88
N ILE A 116 5.21 6.25 4.23
CA ILE A 116 4.33 7.02 5.10
C ILE A 116 4.77 6.93 6.56
N PHE A 117 5.05 5.72 7.05
CA PHE A 117 5.25 5.48 8.47
C PHE A 117 6.70 5.60 8.94
N ASP A 118 7.67 5.26 8.09
CA ASP A 118 9.06 5.08 8.50
C ASP A 118 10.01 6.14 7.96
N TYR A 119 9.67 6.79 6.83
CA TYR A 119 10.50 7.85 6.29
C TYR A 119 10.36 9.15 7.09
N ASP A 120 11.48 9.70 7.56
CA ASP A 120 11.53 10.90 8.40
C ASP A 120 11.42 12.24 7.65
N GLY A 121 11.43 12.20 6.32
CA GLY A 121 11.34 13.37 5.45
C GLY A 121 12.68 14.07 5.17
N HIS A 122 13.75 13.69 5.82
CA HIS A 122 15.02 14.46 5.78
C HIS A 122 16.24 13.68 5.32
N ASN A 123 16.30 12.38 5.62
CA ASN A 123 17.48 11.58 5.38
C ASN A 123 17.33 10.69 4.15
N ARG A 124 18.47 10.18 3.67
CA ARG A 124 18.49 9.08 2.72
C ARG A 124 17.73 7.89 3.33
N TYR A 125 16.81 7.33 2.56
CA TYR A 125 16.00 6.20 2.98
C TYR A 125 16.11 5.07 1.97
N ALA A 126 16.23 3.86 2.46
CA ALA A 126 16.11 2.65 1.65
C ALA A 126 15.51 1.53 2.50
N ASN A 127 14.54 0.83 1.95
CA ASN A 127 13.98 -0.38 2.52
C ASN A 127 13.78 -1.41 1.40
N ALA A 128 13.76 -2.68 1.74
CA ALA A 128 13.54 -3.79 0.82
C ALA A 128 12.54 -4.76 1.42
N TYR A 129 11.46 -5.02 0.69
CA TYR A 129 10.47 -6.01 1.08
C TYR A 129 10.98 -7.40 0.71
N SER A 130 11.31 -8.16 1.74
CA SER A 130 11.75 -9.55 1.66
C SER A 130 10.67 -10.48 2.19
N LEU A 131 10.54 -11.65 1.55
CA LEU A 131 9.70 -12.74 2.03
C LEU A 131 10.39 -13.60 3.10
N ALA A 132 11.59 -13.22 3.57
CA ALA A 132 12.31 -13.92 4.62
C ALA A 132 11.55 -13.85 5.96
N GLU A 133 11.41 -15.00 6.62
CA GLU A 133 10.53 -15.15 7.80
C GLU A 133 10.88 -14.26 8.99
N ASP A 134 12.14 -13.89 9.15
CA ASP A 134 12.61 -13.13 10.33
C ASP A 134 12.14 -11.67 10.34
N ASP A 135 11.91 -11.07 9.17
CA ASP A 135 11.49 -9.67 9.03
C ASP A 135 9.97 -9.49 8.99
N VAL A 136 9.24 -10.48 8.45
CA VAL A 136 7.79 -10.39 8.16
C VAL A 136 6.93 -10.18 9.42
N ASN A 137 7.41 -10.60 10.58
CA ASN A 137 6.70 -10.52 11.86
C ASN A 137 7.12 -9.32 12.74
N SER A 138 7.96 -8.44 12.25
CA SER A 138 8.29 -7.23 13.01
C SER A 138 7.05 -6.33 13.13
N PRO A 139 6.89 -5.58 14.23
CA PRO A 139 5.74 -4.68 14.39
C PRO A 139 5.59 -3.68 13.25
N GLY A 140 6.70 -3.20 12.67
CA GLY A 140 6.70 -2.31 11.51
C GLY A 140 6.11 -2.98 10.27
N GLU A 141 6.55 -4.20 9.98
CA GLU A 141 6.07 -5.00 8.85
C GLU A 141 4.58 -5.35 8.99
N ILE A 142 4.13 -5.73 10.19
CA ILE A 142 2.71 -5.98 10.46
C ILE A 142 1.88 -4.73 10.15
N ARG A 143 2.34 -3.57 10.59
CA ARG A 143 1.68 -2.28 10.34
C ARG A 143 1.55 -1.98 8.85
N VAL A 144 2.64 -2.05 8.11
CA VAL A 144 2.63 -1.74 6.66
C VAL A 144 1.86 -2.78 5.85
N ASN A 145 1.89 -4.06 6.25
CA ASN A 145 1.08 -5.11 5.65
C ASN A 145 -0.43 -4.86 5.84
N ARG A 146 -0.86 -4.46 7.04
CA ARG A 146 -2.25 -4.08 7.31
C ARG A 146 -2.66 -2.85 6.51
N PHE A 147 -1.79 -1.85 6.45
CA PHE A 147 -2.03 -0.66 5.63
C PHE A 147 -2.20 -1.00 4.15
N ALA A 148 -1.32 -1.82 3.59
CA ALA A 148 -1.42 -2.28 2.21
C ALA A 148 -2.75 -3.00 1.95
N ALA A 149 -3.15 -3.89 2.85
CA ALA A 149 -4.43 -4.60 2.78
C ALA A 149 -5.63 -3.62 2.85
N ALA A 150 -5.63 -2.67 3.79
CA ALA A 150 -6.69 -1.67 3.94
C ALA A 150 -6.79 -0.73 2.73
N LEU A 151 -5.65 -0.33 2.15
CA LEU A 151 -5.60 0.55 0.98
C LEU A 151 -6.14 -0.14 -0.29
N LEU A 152 -5.75 -1.40 -0.51
CA LEU A 152 -6.14 -2.17 -1.68
C LEU A 152 -7.54 -2.78 -1.56
N MET A 153 -7.94 -3.16 -0.35
CA MET A 153 -9.22 -3.78 0.00
C MET A 153 -9.93 -2.99 1.09
N PRO A 154 -10.47 -1.78 0.77
CA PRO A 154 -11.09 -0.90 1.76
C PRO A 154 -12.23 -1.59 2.49
N LYS A 155 -12.24 -1.50 3.84
CA LYS A 155 -13.13 -2.26 4.72
C LYS A 155 -14.59 -2.22 4.26
N ASN A 156 -15.15 -1.04 4.07
CA ASN A 156 -16.57 -0.90 3.72
C ASN A 156 -16.90 -1.60 2.40
N ILE A 157 -16.12 -1.32 1.34
CA ILE A 157 -16.32 -1.93 0.02
C ILE A 157 -16.11 -3.45 0.09
N PHE A 158 -15.09 -3.90 0.82
CA PHE A 158 -14.76 -5.31 0.94
C PHE A 158 -15.87 -6.08 1.66
N VAL A 159 -16.36 -5.57 2.79
CA VAL A 159 -17.46 -6.18 3.57
C VAL A 159 -18.73 -6.28 2.74
N ASP A 160 -19.11 -5.21 2.03
CA ASP A 160 -20.30 -5.20 1.18
C ASP A 160 -20.20 -6.28 0.09
N LYS A 161 -19.04 -6.36 -0.57
CA LYS A 161 -18.79 -7.33 -1.65
C LYS A 161 -18.72 -8.78 -1.15
N TYR A 162 -18.11 -8.99 0.02
CA TYR A 162 -18.09 -10.29 0.69
C TYR A 162 -19.51 -10.73 1.07
N THR A 163 -20.28 -9.87 1.74
CA THR A 163 -21.64 -10.16 2.19
C THR A 163 -22.57 -10.46 1.01
N ALA A 164 -22.45 -9.71 -0.09
CA ALA A 164 -23.23 -9.98 -1.28
C ALA A 164 -22.98 -11.41 -1.83
N ARG A 165 -21.72 -11.87 -1.84
CA ARG A 165 -21.37 -13.23 -2.30
C ARG A 165 -21.87 -14.32 -1.35
N LYS A 166 -21.78 -14.10 -0.04
CA LYS A 166 -22.35 -15.02 0.97
C LYS A 166 -23.85 -15.14 0.81
N THR A 167 -24.55 -14.02 0.57
CA THR A 167 -26.01 -14.00 0.33
C THR A 167 -26.40 -14.76 -0.94
N LEU A 168 -25.55 -14.77 -1.96
CA LEU A 168 -25.74 -15.58 -3.17
C LEU A 168 -25.41 -17.07 -2.97
N GLY A 169 -24.96 -17.47 -1.79
CA GLY A 169 -24.66 -18.86 -1.44
C GLY A 169 -23.30 -19.37 -1.97
N LEU A 170 -22.38 -18.49 -2.32
CA LEU A 170 -21.05 -18.91 -2.72
C LEU A 170 -20.29 -19.50 -1.50
N ASP A 171 -19.51 -20.54 -1.77
CA ASP A 171 -18.55 -21.08 -0.80
C ASP A 171 -17.34 -20.15 -0.63
N GLU A 172 -16.58 -20.35 0.44
CA GLU A 172 -15.44 -19.51 0.84
C GLU A 172 -14.35 -19.45 -0.25
N VAL A 173 -14.07 -20.57 -0.92
CA VAL A 173 -13.04 -20.63 -1.97
C VAL A 173 -13.48 -19.79 -3.16
N SER A 174 -14.73 -19.91 -3.58
CA SER A 174 -15.31 -19.11 -4.67
C SER A 174 -15.35 -17.63 -4.35
N ILE A 175 -15.66 -17.29 -3.08
CA ILE A 175 -15.63 -15.90 -2.59
C ILE A 175 -14.21 -15.35 -2.66
N CYS A 176 -13.21 -16.06 -2.11
CA CYS A 176 -11.82 -15.62 -2.13
C CYS A 176 -11.34 -15.37 -3.56
N LYS A 177 -11.57 -16.31 -4.47
CA LYS A 177 -11.18 -16.18 -5.87
C LYS A 177 -11.82 -14.96 -6.55
N SER A 178 -13.14 -14.81 -6.41
CA SER A 178 -13.87 -13.72 -7.03
C SER A 178 -13.47 -12.34 -6.46
N LEU A 179 -13.20 -12.24 -5.15
CA LEU A 179 -12.72 -11.00 -4.54
C LEU A 179 -11.27 -10.70 -4.97
N ALA A 180 -10.42 -11.72 -5.09
CA ALA A 180 -9.04 -11.56 -5.56
C ALA A 180 -8.99 -10.97 -6.99
N GLU A 181 -9.84 -11.47 -7.88
CA GLU A 181 -10.01 -10.93 -9.24
C GLU A 181 -10.51 -9.48 -9.21
N GLU A 182 -11.53 -9.17 -8.41
CA GLU A 182 -12.16 -7.84 -8.36
C GLU A 182 -11.23 -6.76 -7.77
N PHE A 183 -10.48 -7.10 -6.72
CA PHE A 183 -9.52 -6.17 -6.09
C PHE A 183 -8.13 -6.20 -6.72
N GLU A 184 -7.90 -7.12 -7.67
CA GLU A 184 -6.58 -7.38 -8.29
C GLU A 184 -5.49 -7.63 -7.25
N VAL A 185 -5.74 -8.54 -6.32
CA VAL A 185 -4.82 -9.01 -5.28
C VAL A 185 -4.71 -10.53 -5.30
N SER A 186 -3.83 -11.13 -4.49
CA SER A 186 -3.76 -12.58 -4.36
C SER A 186 -4.92 -13.14 -3.53
N GLU A 187 -5.33 -14.39 -3.77
CA GLU A 187 -6.30 -15.10 -2.94
C GLU A 187 -5.84 -15.18 -1.48
N THR A 188 -4.54 -15.34 -1.25
CA THR A 188 -3.94 -15.31 0.10
C THR A 188 -4.17 -13.97 0.80
N ALA A 189 -4.05 -12.85 0.07
CA ALA A 189 -4.31 -11.52 0.64
C ALA A 189 -5.80 -11.37 1.01
N VAL A 190 -6.71 -11.87 0.18
CA VAL A 190 -8.16 -11.88 0.46
C VAL A 190 -8.46 -12.72 1.70
N SER A 191 -7.93 -13.94 1.79
CA SER A 191 -8.13 -14.83 2.95
C SER A 191 -7.66 -14.18 4.25
N LYS A 192 -6.47 -13.58 4.26
CA LYS A 192 -5.97 -12.82 5.41
C LYS A 192 -6.88 -11.64 5.76
N ARG A 193 -7.41 -10.95 4.75
CA ARG A 193 -8.32 -9.81 4.96
C ARG A 193 -9.66 -10.22 5.56
N ILE A 194 -10.21 -11.35 5.14
CA ILE A 194 -11.43 -11.94 5.73
C ILE A 194 -11.23 -12.21 7.21
N VAL A 195 -10.11 -12.86 7.58
CA VAL A 195 -9.76 -13.15 8.98
C VAL A 195 -9.57 -11.87 9.78
N GLU A 196 -8.82 -10.89 9.25
CA GLU A 196 -8.56 -9.61 9.90
C GLU A 196 -9.83 -8.82 10.21
N LEU A 197 -10.82 -8.88 9.30
CA LEU A 197 -12.11 -8.19 9.46
C LEU A 197 -13.15 -9.02 10.26
N GLY A 198 -12.81 -10.25 10.69
CA GLY A 198 -13.71 -11.12 11.43
C GLY A 198 -14.92 -11.60 10.63
N LEU A 199 -14.77 -11.75 9.32
CA LEU A 199 -15.82 -12.21 8.41
C LEU A 199 -15.79 -13.75 8.33
N HIS A 200 -16.90 -14.40 8.73
CA HIS A 200 -17.05 -15.88 8.75
C HIS A 200 -18.38 -16.30 8.13
#